data_af477518b3b6b79424037b5aab361228
#
_entry.id   af477518b3b6b79424037b5aab361228
#
_cell.length_a   1.000
_cell.length_b   1.000
_cell.length_c   1.000
_cell.angle_alpha   90.00
_cell.angle_beta   90.00
_cell.angle_gamma   90.00
#
_symmetry.space_group_name_H-M   'P 1'
#
loop_
_entity.id
_entity.type
_entity.pdbx_description
1 polymer ?
#
loop_
_entity_poly.entity_id
_entity_poly.type
_entity_poly.pdbx_seq_one_letter_code
_entity_poly.pdbx_strand_id
1 'polypeptide(L)'
;MAHYRKLARTASQRKAMLRSLTTSLLLHGKIETTETRAKEVRKIAEKYIALAVKEKDNFETVTVQAKVAKKDKDGNRVKTVVDGKKVTEFETIEKTIKKDSPSRLHARREMLQYLYGAKTPDAKGRKMVEVDLVGKMFDEIAPKYVNRQGGYTRITKIGPRRGDAAMMVLLELV
;
A
#
# COMPACT_ATOMS: atom_id res chain seq x y z
N MET A 1 -22.99 -19.99 12.58
CA MET A 1 -22.58 -18.88 13.48
C MET A 1 -21.46 -18.07 12.85
N ALA A 2 -21.43 -16.75 13.06
CA ALA A 2 -20.37 -15.91 12.52
C ALA A 2 -19.04 -16.15 13.25
N HIS A 3 -18.01 -16.59 12.54
CA HIS A 3 -16.68 -16.86 13.08
C HIS A 3 -15.81 -15.60 13.30
N TYR A 4 -16.42 -14.41 13.34
CA TYR A 4 -15.72 -13.14 13.49
C TYR A 4 -16.32 -12.28 14.61
N ARG A 5 -15.51 -11.42 15.21
CA ARG A 5 -15.98 -10.49 16.26
C ARG A 5 -16.75 -9.33 15.65
N LYS A 6 -17.94 -9.04 16.17
CA LYS A 6 -18.75 -7.88 15.72
C LYS A 6 -18.13 -6.54 16.14
N LEU A 7 -17.35 -6.49 17.21
CA LEU A 7 -16.67 -5.30 17.76
C LEU A 7 -17.62 -4.15 18.13
N ALA A 8 -18.86 -4.50 18.53
CA ALA A 8 -19.92 -3.55 18.86
C ALA A 8 -20.20 -2.51 17.76
N ARG A 9 -20.10 -2.91 16.48
CA ARG A 9 -20.28 -2.03 15.31
C ARG A 9 -21.20 -2.66 14.29
N THR A 10 -21.83 -1.82 13.47
CA THR A 10 -22.54 -2.27 12.26
C THR A 10 -21.57 -2.90 11.28
N ALA A 11 -22.06 -3.69 10.33
CA ALA A 11 -21.21 -4.38 9.36
C ALA A 11 -20.35 -3.41 8.53
N SER A 12 -20.92 -2.28 8.10
CA SER A 12 -20.22 -1.23 7.33
C SER A 12 -19.15 -0.53 8.17
N GLN A 13 -19.47 -0.12 9.39
CA GLN A 13 -18.52 0.53 10.30
C GLN A 13 -17.37 -0.41 10.68
N ARG A 14 -17.68 -1.71 10.94
CA ARG A 14 -16.65 -2.72 11.20
C ARG A 14 -15.71 -2.87 10.01
N LYS A 15 -16.25 -3.00 8.80
CA LYS A 15 -15.47 -3.11 7.57
C LYS A 15 -14.55 -1.89 7.37
N ALA A 16 -15.08 -0.69 7.52
CA ALA A 16 -14.31 0.55 7.39
C ALA A 16 -13.17 0.64 8.43
N MET A 17 -13.44 0.34 9.69
CA MET A 17 -12.44 0.34 10.76
C MET A 17 -11.32 -0.68 10.49
N LEU A 18 -11.64 -1.91 10.12
CA LEU A 18 -10.63 -2.93 9.83
C LEU A 18 -9.79 -2.58 8.59
N ARG A 19 -10.40 -2.01 7.55
CA ARG A 19 -9.69 -1.49 6.37
C ARG A 19 -8.70 -0.40 6.76
N SER A 20 -9.13 0.58 7.54
CA SER A 20 -8.28 1.68 8.01
C SER A 20 -7.09 1.17 8.82
N LEU A 21 -7.33 0.29 9.81
CA LEU A 21 -6.27 -0.28 10.64
C LEU A 21 -5.29 -1.13 9.83
N THR A 22 -5.78 -1.93 8.86
CA THR A 22 -4.91 -2.73 7.99
C THR A 22 -4.06 -1.83 7.09
N THR A 23 -4.66 -0.79 6.50
CA THR A 23 -3.93 0.20 5.69
C THR A 23 -2.83 0.89 6.51
N SER A 24 -3.14 1.33 7.74
CA SER A 24 -2.16 1.95 8.63
C SER A 24 -1.04 0.99 9.03
N LEU A 25 -1.35 -0.29 9.30
CA LEU A 25 -0.33 -1.30 9.62
C LEU A 25 0.64 -1.50 8.46
N LEU A 26 0.14 -1.67 7.24
CA LEU A 26 0.97 -1.90 6.06
C LEU A 26 1.77 -0.64 5.67
N LEU A 27 1.23 0.54 5.95
CA LEU A 27 1.91 1.81 5.67
C LEU A 27 3.07 2.07 6.63
N HIS A 28 2.82 1.93 7.94
CA HIS A 28 3.75 2.32 9.01
C HIS A 28 4.56 1.14 9.57
N GLY A 29 4.16 -0.11 9.27
CA GLY A 29 4.80 -1.32 9.80
C GLY A 29 4.37 -1.69 11.22
N LYS A 30 3.82 -0.74 12.00
CA LYS A 30 3.34 -0.97 13.38
C LYS A 30 2.16 -0.06 13.71
N ILE A 31 1.23 -0.54 14.54
CA ILE A 31 0.09 0.22 15.06
C ILE A 31 -0.20 -0.17 16.51
N GLU A 32 -0.65 0.80 17.29
CA GLU A 32 -1.19 0.56 18.62
C GLU A 32 -2.71 0.47 18.58
N THR A 33 -3.29 -0.58 19.14
CA THR A 33 -4.75 -0.81 19.12
C THR A 33 -5.16 -1.76 20.23
N THR A 34 -6.47 -2.01 20.38
CA THR A 34 -6.96 -3.01 21.33
C THR A 34 -6.71 -4.44 20.85
N GLU A 35 -6.47 -5.37 21.78
CA GLU A 35 -6.17 -6.78 21.47
C GLU A 35 -7.23 -7.43 20.56
N THR A 36 -8.50 -7.13 20.78
CA THR A 36 -9.61 -7.66 19.98
C THR A 36 -9.56 -7.21 18.52
N ARG A 37 -9.22 -5.93 18.28
CA ARG A 37 -9.05 -5.37 16.93
C ARG A 37 -7.79 -5.93 16.27
N ALA A 38 -6.68 -6.01 17.00
CA ALA A 38 -5.42 -6.56 16.49
C ALA A 38 -5.59 -7.99 15.97
N LYS A 39 -6.31 -8.84 16.71
CA LYS A 39 -6.59 -10.23 16.30
C LYS A 39 -7.40 -10.34 14.99
N GLU A 40 -8.30 -9.40 14.72
CA GLU A 40 -9.05 -9.37 13.45
C GLU A 40 -8.21 -8.77 12.30
N VAL A 41 -7.47 -7.68 12.56
CA VAL A 41 -6.56 -7.05 11.58
C VAL A 41 -5.47 -7.99 11.14
N ARG A 42 -4.87 -8.75 12.07
CA ARG A 42 -3.85 -9.76 11.81
C ARG A 42 -4.23 -10.70 10.67
N LYS A 43 -5.42 -11.31 10.73
CA LYS A 43 -5.90 -12.26 9.73
C LYS A 43 -5.94 -11.64 8.33
N ILE A 44 -6.38 -10.38 8.24
CA ILE A 44 -6.53 -9.66 6.98
C ILE A 44 -5.16 -9.25 6.42
N ALA A 45 -4.30 -8.68 7.27
CA ALA A 45 -2.95 -8.26 6.88
C ALA A 45 -2.11 -9.45 6.40
N GLU A 46 -2.14 -10.56 7.13
CA GLU A 46 -1.40 -11.78 6.76
C GLU A 46 -1.88 -12.37 5.42
N LYS A 47 -3.20 -12.32 5.13
CA LYS A 47 -3.73 -12.72 3.83
C LYS A 47 -3.11 -11.90 2.68
N TYR A 48 -3.07 -10.57 2.81
CA TYR A 48 -2.54 -9.71 1.75
C TYR A 48 -1.01 -9.79 1.63
N ILE A 49 -0.30 -9.97 2.74
CA ILE A 49 1.16 -10.19 2.71
C ILE A 49 1.47 -11.52 2.00
N ALA A 50 0.78 -12.61 2.35
CA ALA A 50 0.96 -13.90 1.68
C ALA A 50 0.67 -13.82 0.18
N LEU A 51 -0.39 -13.08 -0.22
CA LEU A 51 -0.71 -12.86 -1.63
C LEU A 51 0.38 -12.05 -2.34
N ALA A 52 0.93 -11.02 -1.69
CA ALA A 52 2.04 -10.24 -2.24
C ALA A 52 3.31 -11.06 -2.40
N VAL A 53 3.65 -11.87 -1.41
CA VAL A 53 4.83 -12.77 -1.45
C VAL A 53 4.72 -13.78 -2.59
N LYS A 54 3.53 -14.37 -2.78
CA LYS A 54 3.28 -15.34 -3.86
C LYS A 54 3.47 -14.73 -5.25
N GLU A 55 3.01 -13.50 -5.45
CA GLU A 55 2.92 -12.88 -6.78
C GLU A 55 4.03 -11.84 -7.06
N LYS A 56 4.99 -11.64 -6.15
CA LYS A 56 5.98 -10.56 -6.24
C LYS A 56 6.83 -10.60 -7.52
N ASP A 57 7.22 -11.79 -7.97
CA ASP A 57 8.10 -11.99 -9.13
C ASP A 57 7.33 -12.30 -10.43
N ASN A 58 6.01 -12.34 -10.37
CA ASN A 58 5.17 -12.73 -11.48
C ASN A 58 4.86 -11.53 -12.40
N PHE A 59 5.90 -10.97 -13.04
CA PHE A 59 5.81 -9.87 -14.00
C PHE A 59 6.79 -10.08 -15.15
N GLU A 60 6.51 -9.45 -16.29
CA GLU A 60 7.38 -9.38 -17.45
C GLU A 60 7.96 -7.97 -17.58
N THR A 61 9.21 -7.88 -17.97
CA THR A 61 9.87 -6.60 -18.26
C THR A 61 9.68 -6.29 -19.75
N VAL A 62 8.96 -5.20 -20.05
CA VAL A 62 8.65 -4.81 -21.44
C VAL A 62 9.20 -3.41 -21.68
N THR A 63 9.87 -3.22 -22.81
CA THR A 63 10.25 -1.90 -23.32
C THR A 63 9.07 -1.29 -24.08
N VAL A 64 8.66 -0.10 -23.65
CA VAL A 64 7.56 0.65 -24.27
C VAL A 64 8.07 2.01 -24.71
N GLN A 65 7.68 2.44 -25.90
CA GLN A 65 7.93 3.80 -26.35
C GLN A 65 7.00 4.78 -25.62
N ALA A 66 7.56 5.61 -24.76
CA ALA A 66 6.83 6.62 -23.99
C ALA A 66 7.08 8.00 -24.58
N LYS A 67 6.00 8.75 -24.85
CA LYS A 67 6.11 10.17 -25.20
C LYS A 67 6.35 10.99 -23.93
N VAL A 68 7.53 11.58 -23.81
CA VAL A 68 7.92 12.40 -22.66
C VAL A 68 8.11 13.84 -23.14
N ALA A 69 7.61 14.81 -22.36
CA ALA A 69 7.82 16.21 -22.67
C ALA A 69 9.32 16.54 -22.62
N LYS A 70 9.86 17.09 -23.71
CA LYS A 70 11.25 17.54 -23.82
C LYS A 70 11.53 18.62 -22.78
N LYS A 71 12.65 18.49 -22.07
CA LYS A 71 13.08 19.43 -21.04
C LYS A 71 14.35 20.13 -21.42
N ASP A 72 14.45 21.42 -21.12
CA ASP A 72 15.67 22.21 -21.23
C ASP A 72 16.69 21.85 -20.12
N LYS A 73 17.89 22.39 -20.22
CA LYS A 73 18.97 22.24 -19.23
C LYS A 73 18.54 22.66 -17.81
N ASP A 74 17.59 23.58 -17.70
CA ASP A 74 17.02 24.07 -16.44
C ASP A 74 15.81 23.24 -15.94
N GLY A 75 15.47 22.12 -16.63
CA GLY A 75 14.38 21.22 -16.26
C GLY A 75 12.98 21.68 -16.66
N ASN A 76 12.85 22.84 -17.37
CA ASN A 76 11.58 23.35 -17.85
C ASN A 76 11.16 22.63 -19.13
N ARG A 77 9.82 22.57 -19.37
CA ARG A 77 9.28 21.97 -20.60
C ARG A 77 9.53 22.89 -21.80
N VAL A 78 10.14 22.37 -22.85
CA VAL A 78 10.31 23.07 -24.11
C VAL A 78 8.94 23.26 -24.77
N LYS A 79 8.64 24.50 -25.17
CA LYS A 79 7.40 24.85 -25.86
C LYS A 79 7.73 25.54 -27.16
N THR A 80 7.14 25.08 -28.26
CA THR A 80 7.16 25.72 -29.57
C THR A 80 5.86 26.45 -29.85
N VAL A 81 5.92 27.52 -30.62
CA VAL A 81 4.72 28.25 -31.04
C VAL A 81 4.31 27.72 -32.43
N VAL A 82 3.17 27.03 -32.47
CA VAL A 82 2.53 26.57 -33.71
C VAL A 82 1.18 27.28 -33.83
N ASP A 83 0.95 27.96 -34.93
CA ASP A 83 -0.28 28.73 -35.20
C ASP A 83 -0.66 29.70 -34.05
N GLY A 84 0.34 30.41 -33.47
CA GLY A 84 0.12 31.36 -32.36
C GLY A 84 -0.16 30.72 -31.00
N LYS A 85 -0.18 29.38 -30.91
CA LYS A 85 -0.38 28.64 -29.64
C LYS A 85 0.92 27.97 -29.18
N LYS A 86 1.21 28.08 -27.86
CA LYS A 86 2.36 27.39 -27.24
C LYS A 86 2.06 25.90 -27.08
N VAL A 87 2.72 25.07 -27.85
CA VAL A 87 2.60 23.60 -27.80
C VAL A 87 3.87 23.01 -27.16
N THR A 88 3.70 22.03 -26.26
CA THR A 88 4.82 21.33 -25.64
C THR A 88 5.41 20.34 -26.62
N GLU A 89 6.72 20.37 -26.83
CA GLU A 89 7.43 19.35 -27.59
C GLU A 89 7.52 18.04 -26.81
N PHE A 90 7.29 16.91 -27.53
CA PHE A 90 7.44 15.57 -26.97
C PHE A 90 8.52 14.82 -27.74
N GLU A 91 9.32 14.07 -27.03
CA GLU A 91 10.26 13.10 -27.60
C GLU A 91 9.79 11.68 -27.24
N THR A 92 10.08 10.72 -28.11
CA THR A 92 9.79 9.32 -27.87
C THR A 92 11.03 8.67 -27.24
N ILE A 93 10.90 8.22 -26.00
CA ILE A 93 11.97 7.56 -25.25
C ILE A 93 11.56 6.13 -24.99
N GLU A 94 12.47 5.19 -25.18
CA GLU A 94 12.26 3.80 -24.75
C GLU A 94 12.35 3.71 -23.24
N LYS A 95 11.26 3.28 -22.62
CA LYS A 95 11.16 3.09 -21.18
C LYS A 95 10.87 1.63 -20.86
N THR A 96 11.69 1.05 -20.02
CA THR A 96 11.48 -0.29 -19.49
C THR A 96 10.46 -0.22 -18.35
N ILE A 97 9.35 -0.95 -18.48
CA ILE A 97 8.30 -1.05 -17.47
C ILE A 97 8.06 -2.50 -17.06
N LYS A 98 7.69 -2.70 -15.80
CA LYS A 98 7.21 -4.00 -15.30
C LYS A 98 5.75 -4.16 -15.68
N LYS A 99 5.44 -5.15 -16.50
CA LYS A 99 4.06 -5.52 -16.88
C LYS A 99 3.63 -6.68 -16.01
N ASP A 100 2.60 -6.45 -15.18
CA ASP A 100 2.05 -7.50 -14.32
C ASP A 100 1.46 -8.64 -15.17
N SER A 101 1.74 -9.89 -14.82
CA SER A 101 1.02 -11.06 -15.33
C SER A 101 -0.45 -11.05 -14.87
N PRO A 102 -1.35 -11.81 -15.49
CA PRO A 102 -2.77 -11.81 -15.15
C PRO A 102 -3.03 -12.10 -13.65
N SER A 103 -2.30 -13.03 -13.02
CA SER A 103 -2.47 -13.36 -11.61
C SER A 103 -1.98 -12.25 -10.68
N ARG A 104 -0.83 -11.63 -10.98
CA ARG A 104 -0.32 -10.48 -10.22
C ARG A 104 -1.24 -9.27 -10.36
N LEU A 105 -1.77 -9.03 -11.56
CA LEU A 105 -2.75 -7.97 -11.80
C LEU A 105 -4.04 -8.19 -11.00
N HIS A 106 -4.51 -9.45 -10.91
CA HIS A 106 -5.65 -9.80 -10.07
C HIS A 106 -5.37 -9.53 -8.59
N ALA A 107 -4.22 -9.95 -8.09
CA ALA A 107 -3.78 -9.69 -6.72
C ALA A 107 -3.72 -8.18 -6.41
N ARG A 108 -3.15 -7.38 -7.33
CA ARG A 108 -3.11 -5.91 -7.23
C ARG A 108 -4.52 -5.31 -7.12
N ARG A 109 -5.44 -5.77 -7.97
CA ARG A 109 -6.85 -5.30 -7.95
C ARG A 109 -7.56 -5.68 -6.64
N GLU A 110 -7.35 -6.89 -6.13
CA GLU A 110 -7.92 -7.32 -4.85
C GLU A 110 -7.42 -6.46 -3.68
N MET A 111 -6.12 -6.15 -3.65
CA MET A 111 -5.54 -5.25 -2.64
C MET A 111 -6.09 -3.83 -2.75
N LEU A 112 -6.16 -3.26 -3.95
CA LEU A 112 -6.70 -1.91 -4.20
C LEU A 112 -8.20 -1.81 -3.82
N GLN A 113 -8.97 -2.87 -4.04
CA GLN A 113 -10.38 -2.92 -3.65
C GLN A 113 -10.56 -2.87 -2.12
N TYR A 114 -9.61 -3.43 -1.37
CA TYR A 114 -9.71 -3.49 0.09
C TYR A 114 -8.97 -2.34 0.79
N LEU A 115 -7.74 -2.03 0.41
CA LEU A 115 -6.94 -1.00 1.06
C LEU A 115 -7.41 0.41 0.68
N TYR A 116 -7.21 1.36 1.58
CA TYR A 116 -7.45 2.76 1.28
C TYR A 116 -6.21 3.40 0.65
N GLY A 117 -6.41 4.45 -0.15
CA GLY A 117 -5.32 5.34 -0.57
C GLY A 117 -4.64 5.94 0.65
N ALA A 118 -3.33 5.93 0.66
CA ALA A 118 -2.52 6.41 1.78
C ALA A 118 -1.74 7.66 1.37
N LYS A 119 -1.60 8.60 2.31
CA LYS A 119 -0.79 9.80 2.14
C LYS A 119 0.19 9.90 3.29
N THR A 120 1.44 10.20 2.98
CA THR A 120 2.47 10.49 3.98
C THR A 120 3.00 11.90 3.80
N PRO A 121 3.46 12.56 4.87
CA PRO A 121 4.13 13.84 4.73
C PRO A 121 5.43 13.67 3.93
N ASP A 122 5.73 14.63 3.06
CA ASP A 122 7.01 14.71 2.35
C ASP A 122 8.18 14.81 3.33
N ALA A 123 9.39 14.50 2.87
CA ALA A 123 10.63 14.56 3.66
C ALA A 123 10.83 15.93 4.38
N LYS A 124 10.24 17.00 3.86
CA LYS A 124 10.22 18.35 4.46
C LYS A 124 8.98 18.63 5.31
N GLY A 125 8.05 17.68 5.47
CA GLY A 125 6.82 17.85 6.24
C GLY A 125 5.80 18.87 5.70
N ARG A 126 6.02 19.41 4.50
CA ARG A 126 5.23 20.54 3.96
C ARG A 126 4.03 20.12 3.12
N LYS A 127 4.10 18.95 2.48
CA LYS A 127 3.03 18.45 1.59
C LYS A 127 2.73 17.01 1.88
N MET A 128 1.46 16.63 1.77
CA MET A 128 1.04 15.23 1.81
C MET A 128 1.20 14.62 0.42
N VAL A 129 2.03 13.58 0.32
CA VAL A 129 2.30 12.84 -0.92
C VAL A 129 1.53 11.53 -0.90
N GLU A 130 0.90 11.19 -2.01
CA GLU A 130 0.25 9.88 -2.17
C GLU A 130 1.29 8.76 -2.27
N VAL A 131 1.04 7.69 -1.51
CA VAL A 131 1.89 6.50 -1.50
C VAL A 131 1.16 5.37 -2.20
N ASP A 132 1.81 4.78 -3.20
CA ASP A 132 1.35 3.50 -3.77
C ASP A 132 1.62 2.37 -2.77
N LEU A 133 0.64 2.14 -1.88
CA LEU A 133 0.75 1.11 -0.84
C LEU A 133 0.85 -0.29 -1.44
N VAL A 134 0.19 -0.54 -2.55
CA VAL A 134 0.23 -1.85 -3.22
C VAL A 134 1.58 -2.08 -3.90
N GLY A 135 2.14 -1.05 -4.53
CA GLY A 135 3.53 -1.07 -5.00
C GLY A 135 4.51 -1.36 -3.86
N LYS A 136 4.37 -0.66 -2.73
CA LYS A 136 5.16 -0.89 -1.52
C LYS A 136 5.05 -2.33 -1.00
N MET A 137 3.86 -2.94 -1.08
CA MET A 137 3.68 -4.35 -0.67
C MET A 137 4.48 -5.30 -1.54
N PHE A 138 4.53 -5.12 -2.87
CA PHE A 138 5.28 -5.97 -3.77
C PHE A 138 6.78 -5.71 -3.74
N ASP A 139 7.20 -4.45 -3.66
CA ASP A 139 8.60 -4.04 -3.83
C ASP A 139 9.39 -4.01 -2.50
N GLU A 140 8.73 -3.69 -1.36
CA GLU A 140 9.41 -3.55 -0.07
C GLU A 140 9.02 -4.62 0.96
N ILE A 141 7.71 -4.94 1.08
CA ILE A 141 7.22 -5.86 2.13
C ILE A 141 7.41 -7.30 1.71
N ALA A 142 6.94 -7.68 0.52
CA ALA A 142 7.01 -9.05 0.05
C ALA A 142 8.44 -9.65 0.00
N PRO A 143 9.48 -8.92 -0.44
CA PRO A 143 10.84 -9.45 -0.44
C PRO A 143 11.37 -9.83 0.95
N LYS A 144 10.94 -9.14 2.02
CA LYS A 144 11.35 -9.44 3.41
C LYS A 144 10.85 -10.80 3.89
N TYR A 145 9.74 -11.28 3.32
CA TYR A 145 9.04 -12.49 3.79
C TYR A 145 9.14 -13.69 2.85
N VAL A 146 10.04 -13.69 1.88
CA VAL A 146 10.20 -14.77 0.90
C VAL A 146 10.42 -16.12 1.58
N ASN A 147 11.26 -16.15 2.60
CA ASN A 147 11.65 -17.36 3.33
C ASN A 147 10.71 -17.69 4.50
N ARG A 148 9.58 -16.97 4.62
CA ARG A 148 8.66 -17.12 5.75
C ARG A 148 7.27 -17.56 5.31
N GLN A 149 6.78 -18.66 5.87
CA GLN A 149 5.48 -19.26 5.53
C GLN A 149 4.40 -18.91 6.56
N GLY A 150 4.12 -17.62 6.77
CA GLY A 150 3.11 -17.16 7.72
C GLY A 150 3.68 -16.52 8.98
N GLY A 151 2.78 -16.05 9.87
CA GLY A 151 3.17 -15.35 11.08
C GLY A 151 3.91 -14.03 10.81
N TYR A 152 3.50 -13.30 9.78
CA TYR A 152 4.12 -12.05 9.36
C TYR A 152 3.94 -10.91 10.35
N THR A 153 3.08 -11.10 11.36
CA THR A 153 2.74 -10.08 12.34
C THR A 153 2.95 -10.59 13.76
N ARG A 154 3.35 -9.69 14.65
CA ARG A 154 3.51 -9.93 16.09
C ARG A 154 2.56 -9.02 16.88
N ILE A 155 1.97 -9.56 17.94
CA ILE A 155 1.13 -8.81 18.89
C ILE A 155 1.86 -8.80 20.23
N THR A 156 2.29 -7.61 20.65
CA THR A 156 2.95 -7.37 21.95
C THR A 156 1.98 -6.64 22.87
N LYS A 157 1.71 -7.18 24.06
CA LYS A 157 0.80 -6.57 25.04
C LYS A 157 1.50 -5.37 25.72
N ILE A 158 0.81 -4.23 25.75
CA ILE A 158 1.28 -3.02 26.42
C ILE A 158 0.69 -2.95 27.84
N GLY A 159 -0.61 -3.19 27.97
CA GLY A 159 -1.32 -3.12 29.25
C GLY A 159 -2.74 -2.57 29.10
N PRO A 160 -3.49 -2.47 30.21
CA PRO A 160 -4.84 -1.92 30.20
C PRO A 160 -4.82 -0.39 30.03
N ARG A 161 -5.72 0.13 29.20
CA ARG A 161 -5.93 1.56 29.00
C ARG A 161 -6.59 2.18 30.25
N ARG A 162 -6.15 3.37 30.65
CA ARG A 162 -6.61 4.02 31.90
C ARG A 162 -8.12 4.28 31.98
N GLY A 163 -8.76 4.59 30.82
CA GLY A 163 -10.15 5.02 30.84
C GLY A 163 -11.16 3.89 30.98
N ASP A 164 -10.91 2.73 30.34
CA ASP A 164 -11.86 1.63 30.23
C ASP A 164 -11.25 0.24 30.46
N ALA A 165 -10.01 0.19 30.96
CA ALA A 165 -9.25 -1.04 31.18
C ALA A 165 -9.14 -1.96 29.94
N ALA A 166 -9.40 -1.45 28.73
CA ALA A 166 -9.24 -2.23 27.51
C ALA A 166 -7.78 -2.60 27.31
N MET A 167 -7.49 -3.87 27.04
CA MET A 167 -6.12 -4.34 26.79
C MET A 167 -5.59 -3.73 25.49
N MET A 168 -4.55 -2.90 25.62
CA MET A 168 -3.83 -2.30 24.50
C MET A 168 -2.66 -3.17 24.07
N VAL A 169 -2.44 -3.22 22.76
CA VAL A 169 -1.37 -4.01 22.15
C VAL A 169 -0.71 -3.23 21.03
N LEU A 170 0.58 -3.50 20.84
CA LEU A 170 1.33 -3.15 19.63
C LEU A 170 1.21 -4.30 18.64
N LEU A 171 0.65 -4.04 17.46
CA LEU A 171 0.65 -4.95 16.33
C LEU A 171 1.71 -4.48 15.34
N GLU A 172 2.70 -5.31 15.05
CA GLU A 172 3.83 -4.98 14.19
C GLU A 172 4.08 -6.03 13.13
N LEU A 173 4.70 -5.64 12.03
CA LEU A 173 5.29 -6.51 11.03
C LEU A 173 6.65 -7.00 11.53
N VAL A 174 6.92 -8.31 11.41
CA VAL A 174 8.13 -8.96 11.98
C VAL A 174 9.29 -8.93 11.00
#